data_f261690ac36044443e09fcd905969a0b
#
_entry.id   f261690ac36044443e09fcd905969a0b
#
_cell.length_a   1.000
_cell.length_b   1.000
_cell.length_c   1.000
_cell.angle_alpha   90.00
_cell.angle_beta   90.00
_cell.angle_gamma   90.00
#
_symmetry.space_group_name_H-M   'P 1'
#
loop_
_entity.id
_entity.type
_entity.pdbx_description
1 polymer ?
#
loop_
_entity_poly.entity_id
_entity_poly.type
_entity_poly.pdbx_seq_one_letter_code
_entity_poly.pdbx_strand_id
1 'polypeptide(L)'
;MVFFANFGIMDLKIDEILRAYDAGETDLICVLGPTASGKTRFAVNLCREITRLRGTSEPAAEIISGDSRQVYRGMDIGTGKDLCEYGEIPYHLIDIADAGTRYNIYEYQHDFEAAYKDITGRGKVPVLCGGSGLYIEAATCGYALPQVPPDEELRAELEQEDIEELREKLAELRPITDPSVMESKRRIIRALEVAFYERKHPVRRTGFLPKNTYFIGTDVSREERIARIDRRLDERLAEGMIEEVKGLIDNGVAPADLMYYGLEYKFVTQYVLGILSFDEMRTLLANAIHQFSKRQMTWFRGMERRGTVIHWVKP
;
A
#
# COMPACT_ATOMS: atom_id res chain seq x y z
N MET A 1 21.58 -0.52 27.00
CA MET A 1 20.44 -1.44 27.18
C MET A 1 19.19 -0.57 27.27
N VAL A 2 18.56 -0.25 26.13
CA VAL A 2 17.39 0.63 26.07
C VAL A 2 16.17 -0.27 26.06
N PHE A 3 15.42 -0.28 27.16
CA PHE A 3 14.10 -0.89 27.25
C PHE A 3 13.14 -0.07 26.39
N PHE A 4 12.94 -0.45 25.13
CA PHE A 4 11.82 0.03 24.35
C PHE A 4 10.55 -0.66 24.86
N ALA A 5 9.65 0.12 25.40
CA ALA A 5 8.34 -0.36 25.85
C ALA A 5 7.55 -0.95 24.67
N ASN A 6 7.37 -2.26 24.67
CA ASN A 6 6.55 -3.03 23.70
C ASN A 6 5.04 -2.87 24.03
N PHE A 7 4.50 -1.65 24.05
CA PHE A 7 3.16 -1.40 24.57
C PHE A 7 2.04 -2.04 23.73
N GLY A 8 2.16 -2.22 22.42
CA GLY A 8 1.07 -2.77 21.60
C GLY A 8 1.10 -4.29 21.41
N ILE A 9 2.27 -4.90 21.56
CA ILE A 9 2.43 -6.36 21.38
C ILE A 9 1.98 -7.15 22.60
N MET A 10 2.04 -6.55 23.79
CA MET A 10 1.66 -7.22 25.05
C MET A 10 0.15 -7.46 25.18
N ASP A 11 -0.69 -6.68 24.46
CA ASP A 11 -2.14 -6.86 24.46
C ASP A 11 -2.62 -7.92 23.47
N LEU A 12 -1.76 -8.33 22.50
CA LEU A 12 -2.04 -9.40 21.56
C LEU A 12 -1.39 -10.69 22.01
N LYS A 13 -2.17 -11.74 22.06
CA LYS A 13 -1.67 -13.09 22.36
C LYS A 13 -1.03 -13.69 21.09
N ILE A 14 0.19 -13.29 20.79
CA ILE A 14 0.91 -13.71 19.58
C ILE A 14 1.09 -15.23 19.53
N ASP A 15 1.25 -15.85 20.67
CA ASP A 15 1.31 -17.31 20.80
C ASP A 15 0.00 -18.02 20.35
N GLU A 16 -1.16 -17.40 20.58
CA GLU A 16 -2.46 -17.91 20.06
C GLU A 16 -2.55 -17.72 18.55
N ILE A 17 -2.13 -16.56 18.02
CA ILE A 17 -2.10 -16.28 16.56
C ILE A 17 -1.16 -17.26 15.86
N LEU A 18 0.01 -17.51 16.43
CA LEU A 18 1.00 -18.43 15.88
C LEU A 18 0.49 -19.89 15.92
N ARG A 19 -0.20 -20.29 16.98
CA ARG A 19 -0.86 -21.61 17.05
C ARG A 19 -1.95 -21.76 16.00
N ALA A 20 -2.76 -20.73 15.77
CA ALA A 20 -3.78 -20.74 14.71
C ALA A 20 -3.13 -20.83 13.31
N TYR A 21 -1.99 -20.16 13.12
CA TYR A 21 -1.21 -20.28 11.89
C TYR A 21 -0.69 -21.71 11.68
N ASP A 22 -0.12 -22.33 12.72
CA ASP A 22 0.41 -23.70 12.67
C ASP A 22 -0.67 -24.76 12.48
N ALA A 23 -1.89 -24.49 12.96
CA ALA A 23 -3.06 -25.32 12.75
C ALA A 23 -3.71 -25.14 11.35
N GLY A 24 -3.23 -24.19 10.54
CA GLY A 24 -3.81 -23.86 9.23
C GLY A 24 -5.14 -23.11 9.34
N GLU A 25 -5.47 -22.56 10.51
CA GLU A 25 -6.65 -21.71 10.73
C GLU A 25 -6.39 -20.26 10.26
N THR A 26 -5.12 -19.88 10.18
CA THR A 26 -4.65 -18.59 9.66
C THR A 26 -3.54 -18.84 8.67
N ASP A 27 -3.60 -18.20 7.50
CA ASP A 27 -2.62 -18.37 6.42
C ASP A 27 -1.69 -17.16 6.29
N LEU A 28 -2.14 -15.99 6.76
CA LEU A 28 -1.44 -14.72 6.62
C LEU A 28 -1.71 -13.84 7.85
N ILE A 29 -0.70 -13.16 8.35
CA ILE A 29 -0.89 -12.08 9.33
C ILE A 29 -0.76 -10.75 8.58
N CYS A 30 -1.74 -9.86 8.72
CA CYS A 30 -1.75 -8.56 8.07
C CYS A 30 -1.69 -7.43 9.10
N VAL A 31 -0.62 -6.64 9.08
CA VAL A 31 -0.47 -5.43 9.89
C VAL A 31 -0.82 -4.23 9.01
N LEU A 32 -1.92 -3.57 9.33
CA LEU A 32 -2.40 -2.42 8.59
C LEU A 32 -2.53 -1.18 9.49
N GLY A 33 -2.59 -0.01 8.87
CA GLY A 33 -2.78 1.24 9.60
C GLY A 33 -2.48 2.46 8.73
N PRO A 34 -2.93 3.65 9.16
CA PRO A 34 -2.67 4.87 8.42
C PRO A 34 -1.18 5.25 8.46
N THR A 35 -0.79 6.23 7.65
CA THR A 35 0.56 6.79 7.74
C THR A 35 0.82 7.33 9.16
N ALA A 36 2.06 7.22 9.62
CA ALA A 36 2.54 7.61 10.96
C ALA A 36 1.89 6.85 12.15
N SER A 37 1.22 5.71 11.90
CA SER A 37 0.66 4.86 12.98
C SER A 37 1.69 3.93 13.66
N GLY A 38 2.91 3.82 13.16
CA GLY A 38 3.93 2.92 13.72
C GLY A 38 3.84 1.46 13.25
N LYS A 39 3.08 1.19 12.18
CA LYS A 39 2.86 -0.17 11.65
C LYS A 39 4.12 -0.94 11.30
N THR A 40 5.12 -0.29 10.67
CA THR A 40 6.39 -0.96 10.28
C THR A 40 7.13 -1.48 11.50
N ARG A 41 7.36 -0.62 12.49
CA ARG A 41 7.99 -1.00 13.76
C ARG A 41 7.22 -2.11 14.47
N PHE A 42 5.88 -2.03 14.46
CA PHE A 42 5.02 -3.07 15.03
C PHE A 42 5.20 -4.41 14.30
N ALA A 43 5.18 -4.42 12.96
CA ALA A 43 5.36 -5.63 12.15
C ALA A 43 6.74 -6.26 12.36
N VAL A 44 7.80 -5.46 12.42
CA VAL A 44 9.16 -5.93 12.73
C VAL A 44 9.22 -6.58 14.11
N ASN A 45 8.66 -5.93 15.14
CA ASN A 45 8.61 -6.49 16.49
C ASN A 45 7.75 -7.77 16.56
N LEU A 46 6.67 -7.85 15.78
CA LEU A 46 5.87 -9.07 15.63
C LEU A 46 6.70 -10.20 15.03
N CYS A 47 7.47 -9.95 13.97
CA CYS A 47 8.37 -10.95 13.37
C CYS A 47 9.45 -11.42 14.37
N ARG A 48 10.01 -10.51 15.15
CA ARG A 48 10.96 -10.85 16.25
C ARG A 48 10.33 -11.73 17.30
N GLU A 49 9.11 -11.42 17.71
CA GLU A 49 8.39 -12.22 18.70
C GLU A 49 8.03 -13.61 18.18
N ILE A 50 7.60 -13.73 16.91
CA ILE A 50 7.39 -15.03 16.25
C ILE A 50 8.69 -15.83 16.23
N THR A 51 9.83 -15.21 15.90
CA THR A 51 11.14 -15.84 15.89
C THR A 51 11.53 -16.35 17.29
N ARG A 52 11.29 -15.53 18.33
CA ARG A 52 11.52 -15.91 19.74
C ARG A 52 10.65 -17.11 20.13
N LEU A 53 9.36 -17.11 19.79
CA LEU A 53 8.43 -18.20 20.09
C LEU A 53 8.78 -19.50 19.37
N ARG A 54 9.31 -19.41 18.14
CA ARG A 54 9.83 -20.55 17.37
C ARG A 54 11.16 -21.10 17.91
N GLY A 55 11.87 -20.34 18.73
CA GLY A 55 13.17 -20.73 19.28
C GLY A 55 14.28 -20.84 18.24
N THR A 56 14.17 -20.10 17.13
CA THR A 56 15.16 -20.10 16.04
C THR A 56 16.11 -18.90 16.15
N SER A 57 17.37 -19.06 15.67
CA SER A 57 18.32 -17.94 15.55
C SER A 57 18.07 -17.09 14.31
N GLU A 58 17.53 -17.68 13.25
CA GLU A 58 17.17 -16.99 12.02
C GLU A 58 15.73 -16.52 12.07
N PRO A 59 15.40 -15.40 11.39
CA PRO A 59 14.02 -14.90 11.33
C PRO A 59 13.02 -15.97 10.88
N ALA A 60 12.02 -16.26 11.72
CA ALA A 60 10.96 -17.22 11.43
C ALA A 60 9.75 -16.59 10.72
N ALA A 61 9.75 -15.27 10.55
CA ALA A 61 8.74 -14.53 9.83
C ALA A 61 9.40 -13.47 8.94
N GLU A 62 8.77 -13.16 7.82
CA GLU A 62 9.25 -12.18 6.84
C GLU A 62 8.12 -11.23 6.43
N ILE A 63 8.48 -9.98 6.13
CA ILE A 63 7.50 -8.93 5.83
C ILE A 63 7.31 -8.82 4.31
N ILE A 64 6.04 -8.76 3.86
CA ILE A 64 5.67 -8.38 2.50
C ILE A 64 5.10 -6.97 2.57
N SER A 65 5.67 -6.00 1.83
CA SER A 65 5.16 -4.64 1.81
C SER A 65 3.82 -4.54 1.08
N GLY A 66 2.82 -3.95 1.74
CA GLY A 66 1.54 -3.55 1.17
C GLY A 66 1.47 -2.04 0.89
N ASP A 67 2.60 -1.42 0.53
CA ASP A 67 2.66 -0.01 0.17
C ASP A 67 2.89 0.18 -1.32
N SER A 68 1.99 0.91 -1.98
CA SER A 68 2.01 1.13 -3.43
C SER A 68 3.14 2.06 -3.92
N ARG A 69 3.92 2.64 -3.00
CA ARG A 69 4.97 3.61 -3.33
C ARG A 69 6.36 3.11 -3.01
N GLN A 70 6.51 2.27 -1.99
CA GLN A 70 7.79 1.69 -1.61
C GLN A 70 8.36 0.70 -2.65
N VAL A 71 7.59 0.33 -3.64
CA VAL A 71 8.02 -0.55 -4.74
C VAL A 71 9.09 0.09 -5.64
N TYR A 72 9.20 1.42 -5.69
CA TYR A 72 10.08 2.11 -6.62
C TYR A 72 11.50 2.32 -6.05
N ARG A 73 12.53 1.91 -6.80
CA ARG A 73 13.94 2.11 -6.48
C ARG A 73 14.31 3.58 -6.46
N GLY A 74 15.15 3.99 -5.49
CA GLY A 74 15.65 5.35 -5.37
C GLY A 74 14.59 6.38 -4.92
N MET A 75 13.41 5.92 -4.50
CA MET A 75 12.35 6.74 -3.94
C MET A 75 12.23 6.38 -2.44
N ASP A 76 13.20 6.78 -1.64
CA ASP A 76 13.41 6.25 -0.29
C ASP A 76 12.83 7.16 0.79
N ILE A 77 13.25 8.44 0.77
CA ILE A 77 12.84 9.43 1.79
C ILE A 77 11.37 9.80 1.60
N GLY A 78 10.97 10.17 0.38
CA GLY A 78 9.59 10.57 0.08
C GLY A 78 8.55 9.47 0.30
N THR A 79 8.88 8.20 0.06
CA THR A 79 7.96 7.07 0.33
C THR A 79 8.05 6.56 1.76
N GLY A 80 9.09 6.94 2.48
CA GLY A 80 9.36 6.51 3.85
C GLY A 80 9.55 5.02 3.99
N LYS A 81 10.48 4.50 3.23
CA LYS A 81 10.86 3.09 3.33
C LYS A 81 11.43 2.77 4.71
N ASP A 82 12.19 3.73 5.29
CA ASP A 82 12.78 3.61 6.63
C ASP A 82 13.44 2.23 6.84
N LEU A 83 14.26 1.78 5.84
CA LEU A 83 14.79 0.41 5.76
C LEU A 83 15.59 0.00 6.99
N CYS A 84 16.17 0.95 7.70
CA CYS A 84 16.88 0.68 8.97
C CYS A 84 15.93 0.13 10.07
N GLU A 85 14.62 0.36 10.00
CA GLU A 85 13.65 -0.17 10.96
C GLU A 85 13.51 -1.70 10.87
N TYR A 86 13.78 -2.28 9.68
CA TYR A 86 13.61 -3.73 9.46
C TYR A 86 14.72 -4.54 10.15
N GLY A 87 15.92 -3.97 10.29
CA GLY A 87 17.05 -4.64 10.94
C GLY A 87 17.37 -5.97 10.25
N GLU A 88 17.30 -7.07 11.02
CA GLU A 88 17.53 -8.43 10.55
C GLU A 88 16.32 -9.09 9.87
N ILE A 89 15.14 -8.46 9.94
CA ILE A 89 13.90 -9.05 9.39
C ILE A 89 13.87 -8.88 7.86
N PRO A 90 13.81 -9.97 7.08
CA PRO A 90 13.69 -9.89 5.63
C PRO A 90 12.37 -9.24 5.20
N TYR A 91 12.45 -8.47 4.10
CA TYR A 91 11.29 -7.82 3.51
C TYR A 91 11.22 -8.04 2.00
N HIS A 92 10.01 -8.00 1.47
CA HIS A 92 9.70 -8.23 0.06
C HIS A 92 8.83 -7.09 -0.48
N LEU A 93 8.85 -6.91 -1.78
CA LEU A 93 8.07 -5.92 -2.55
C LEU A 93 8.43 -4.45 -2.19
N ILE A 94 9.69 -4.24 -1.81
CA ILE A 94 10.33 -2.93 -1.72
C ILE A 94 11.44 -2.92 -2.77
N ASP A 95 11.61 -1.80 -3.48
CA ASP A 95 12.66 -1.63 -4.52
C ASP A 95 12.59 -2.67 -5.67
N ILE A 96 11.41 -3.00 -6.14
CA ILE A 96 11.21 -4.00 -7.19
C ILE A 96 10.92 -3.39 -8.57
N ALA A 97 10.57 -2.11 -8.66
CA ALA A 97 10.27 -1.40 -9.89
C ALA A 97 11.17 -0.16 -10.04
N ASP A 98 11.43 0.26 -11.27
CA ASP A 98 12.23 1.45 -11.51
C ASP A 98 11.37 2.72 -11.48
N ALA A 99 11.91 3.82 -10.94
CA ALA A 99 11.29 5.13 -11.04
C ALA A 99 11.18 5.52 -12.53
N GLY A 100 10.05 6.10 -12.93
CA GLY A 100 9.72 6.33 -14.34
C GLY A 100 8.75 5.29 -14.91
N THR A 101 8.57 4.13 -14.26
CA THR A 101 7.62 3.09 -14.66
C THR A 101 6.29 3.18 -13.91
N ARG A 102 5.30 2.43 -14.33
CA ARG A 102 3.98 2.40 -13.66
C ARG A 102 3.67 1.00 -13.18
N TYR A 103 3.97 0.76 -11.91
CA TYR A 103 3.61 -0.47 -11.23
C TYR A 103 2.13 -0.43 -10.80
N ASN A 104 1.38 -1.45 -11.14
CA ASN A 104 -0.05 -1.49 -10.96
C ASN A 104 -0.49 -2.62 -10.00
N ILE A 105 -1.78 -2.63 -9.66
CA ILE A 105 -2.36 -3.57 -8.68
C ILE A 105 -2.32 -5.03 -9.17
N TYR A 106 -2.36 -5.28 -10.48
CA TYR A 106 -2.25 -6.62 -11.03
C TYR A 106 -0.83 -7.17 -10.85
N GLU A 107 0.19 -6.37 -11.17
CA GLU A 107 1.61 -6.72 -10.94
C GLU A 107 1.84 -6.99 -9.45
N TYR A 108 1.32 -6.12 -8.59
CA TYR A 108 1.40 -6.31 -7.14
C TYR A 108 0.80 -7.65 -6.68
N GLN A 109 -0.36 -8.02 -7.19
CA GLN A 109 -1.03 -9.26 -6.80
C GLN A 109 -0.21 -10.49 -7.20
N HIS A 110 0.39 -10.46 -8.40
CA HIS A 110 1.28 -11.50 -8.90
C HIS A 110 2.56 -11.61 -8.05
N ASP A 111 3.19 -10.48 -7.76
CA ASP A 111 4.44 -10.45 -6.99
C ASP A 111 4.19 -10.80 -5.52
N PHE A 112 3.03 -10.40 -4.97
CA PHE A 112 2.60 -10.82 -3.64
C PHE A 112 2.44 -12.35 -3.56
N GLU A 113 1.78 -12.97 -4.54
CA GLU A 113 1.63 -14.43 -4.61
C GLU A 113 2.98 -15.13 -4.65
N ALA A 114 3.92 -14.63 -5.45
CA ALA A 114 5.27 -15.18 -5.56
C ALA A 114 6.03 -15.08 -4.22
N ALA A 115 6.03 -13.91 -3.59
CA ALA A 115 6.67 -13.69 -2.28
C ALA A 115 6.03 -14.56 -1.19
N TYR A 116 4.70 -14.62 -1.13
CA TYR A 116 3.96 -15.45 -0.18
C TYR A 116 4.35 -16.94 -0.31
N LYS A 117 4.36 -17.47 -1.54
CA LYS A 117 4.73 -18.87 -1.80
C LYS A 117 6.18 -19.18 -1.47
N ASP A 118 7.09 -18.26 -1.73
CA ASP A 118 8.49 -18.41 -1.36
C ASP A 118 8.66 -18.48 0.17
N ILE A 119 8.07 -17.54 0.91
CA ILE A 119 8.16 -17.47 2.37
C ILE A 119 7.57 -18.75 3.00
N THR A 120 6.35 -19.11 2.60
CA THR A 120 5.67 -20.30 3.15
C THR A 120 6.36 -21.60 2.73
N GLY A 121 6.90 -21.68 1.53
CA GLY A 121 7.69 -22.81 1.02
C GLY A 121 8.98 -23.06 1.82
N ARG A 122 9.53 -22.02 2.45
CA ARG A 122 10.66 -22.10 3.40
C ARG A 122 10.22 -22.35 4.85
N GLY A 123 8.93 -22.57 5.10
CA GLY A 123 8.37 -22.82 6.44
C GLY A 123 8.32 -21.59 7.33
N LYS A 124 8.41 -20.39 6.76
CA LYS A 124 8.35 -19.11 7.48
C LYS A 124 6.95 -18.51 7.46
N VAL A 125 6.68 -17.60 8.40
CA VAL A 125 5.38 -16.94 8.52
C VAL A 125 5.38 -15.66 7.68
N PRO A 126 4.47 -15.52 6.68
CA PRO A 126 4.33 -14.29 5.92
C PRO A 126 3.57 -13.23 6.75
N VAL A 127 4.12 -12.02 6.81
CA VAL A 127 3.49 -10.86 7.45
C VAL A 127 3.31 -9.75 6.42
N LEU A 128 2.08 -9.52 5.97
CA LEU A 128 1.76 -8.38 5.11
C LEU A 128 1.74 -7.11 5.96
N CYS A 129 2.50 -6.07 5.57
CA CYS A 129 2.53 -4.80 6.29
C CYS A 129 2.30 -3.63 5.34
N GLY A 130 1.25 -2.82 5.54
CA GLY A 130 1.02 -1.69 4.68
C GLY A 130 -0.09 -0.74 5.06
N GLY A 131 -0.15 0.39 4.32
CA GLY A 131 -1.19 1.42 4.47
C GLY A 131 -2.04 1.63 3.22
N SER A 132 -1.73 0.95 2.11
CA SER A 132 -2.47 1.06 0.85
C SER A 132 -3.64 0.06 0.86
N GLY A 133 -4.83 0.53 1.26
CA GLY A 133 -6.00 -0.33 1.47
C GLY A 133 -6.33 -1.21 0.25
N LEU A 134 -6.23 -0.65 -0.97
CA LEU A 134 -6.46 -1.40 -2.20
C LEU A 134 -5.45 -2.55 -2.37
N TYR A 135 -4.16 -2.35 -2.00
CA TYR A 135 -3.13 -3.40 -2.08
C TYR A 135 -3.40 -4.49 -1.06
N ILE A 136 -3.76 -4.10 0.16
CA ILE A 136 -4.14 -5.05 1.22
C ILE A 136 -5.33 -5.90 0.77
N GLU A 137 -6.40 -5.29 0.25
CA GLU A 137 -7.56 -6.04 -0.23
C GLU A 137 -7.25 -6.91 -1.46
N ALA A 138 -6.40 -6.43 -2.38
CA ALA A 138 -5.96 -7.25 -3.51
C ALA A 138 -5.20 -8.52 -3.07
N ALA A 139 -4.43 -8.42 -1.98
CA ALA A 139 -3.71 -9.54 -1.39
C ALA A 139 -4.61 -10.47 -0.55
N THR A 140 -5.70 -9.96 0.05
CA THR A 140 -6.46 -10.67 1.07
C THR A 140 -7.92 -10.97 0.71
N CYS A 141 -8.49 -10.31 -0.31
CA CYS A 141 -9.88 -10.49 -0.72
C CYS A 141 -10.06 -11.18 -2.07
N GLY A 142 -8.95 -11.65 -2.70
CA GLY A 142 -9.01 -12.43 -3.94
C GLY A 142 -9.63 -11.66 -5.11
N TYR A 143 -9.29 -10.40 -5.27
CA TYR A 143 -9.71 -9.66 -6.46
C TYR A 143 -9.23 -10.38 -7.71
N ALA A 144 -10.16 -10.90 -8.50
CA ALA A 144 -9.87 -11.46 -9.80
C ALA A 144 -9.61 -10.31 -10.78
N LEU A 145 -8.40 -9.75 -10.73
CA LEU A 145 -8.00 -8.65 -11.61
C LEU A 145 -7.63 -9.21 -12.98
N PRO A 146 -8.31 -8.81 -14.04
CA PRO A 146 -7.93 -9.22 -15.39
C PRO A 146 -6.66 -8.50 -15.82
N GLN A 147 -5.76 -9.24 -16.48
CA GLN A 147 -4.61 -8.65 -17.15
C GLN A 147 -5.08 -7.93 -18.42
N VAL A 148 -5.51 -6.69 -18.25
CA VAL A 148 -5.92 -5.83 -19.37
C VAL A 148 -4.89 -4.72 -19.52
N PRO A 149 -4.12 -4.71 -20.62
CA PRO A 149 -3.17 -3.63 -20.88
C PRO A 149 -3.91 -2.30 -21.07
N PRO A 150 -3.25 -1.16 -20.79
CA PRO A 150 -3.77 0.14 -21.13
C PRO A 150 -3.98 0.27 -22.65
N ASP A 151 -5.15 0.81 -23.05
CA ASP A 151 -5.46 1.19 -24.42
C ASP A 151 -5.55 2.71 -24.50
N GLU A 152 -4.43 3.35 -24.82
CA GLU A 152 -4.32 4.82 -24.80
C GLU A 152 -5.18 5.49 -25.88
N GLU A 153 -5.42 4.81 -27.02
CA GLU A 153 -6.31 5.30 -28.09
C GLU A 153 -7.75 5.31 -27.60
N LEU A 154 -8.22 4.19 -27.08
CA LEU A 154 -9.57 4.09 -26.50
C LEU A 154 -9.77 5.07 -25.35
N ARG A 155 -8.76 5.25 -24.48
CA ARG A 155 -8.82 6.23 -23.39
C ARG A 155 -8.97 7.65 -23.91
N ALA A 156 -8.20 8.02 -24.95
CA ALA A 156 -8.27 9.35 -25.55
C ALA A 156 -9.64 9.61 -26.19
N GLU A 157 -10.25 8.61 -26.82
CA GLU A 157 -11.62 8.70 -27.35
C GLU A 157 -12.64 8.89 -26.22
N LEU A 158 -12.65 8.01 -25.23
CA LEU A 158 -13.59 8.04 -24.10
C LEU A 158 -13.43 9.31 -23.23
N GLU A 159 -12.25 9.91 -23.18
CA GLU A 159 -12.01 11.15 -22.43
C GLU A 159 -12.72 12.35 -23.05
N GLN A 160 -13.10 12.30 -24.34
CA GLN A 160 -13.87 13.35 -25.01
C GLN A 160 -15.39 13.27 -24.71
N GLU A 161 -15.88 12.12 -24.26
CA GLU A 161 -17.29 11.90 -24.00
C GLU A 161 -17.74 12.49 -22.65
N ASP A 162 -19.04 12.75 -22.52
CA ASP A 162 -19.61 13.17 -21.23
C ASP A 162 -19.65 12.02 -20.22
N ILE A 163 -19.56 12.35 -18.93
CA ILE A 163 -19.53 11.34 -17.86
C ILE A 163 -20.83 10.52 -17.80
N GLU A 164 -21.98 11.12 -18.14
CA GLU A 164 -23.26 10.42 -18.13
C GLU A 164 -23.35 9.42 -19.28
N GLU A 165 -22.87 9.80 -20.48
CA GLU A 165 -22.78 8.88 -21.63
C GLU A 165 -21.88 7.68 -21.32
N LEU A 166 -20.75 7.91 -20.65
CA LEU A 166 -19.85 6.83 -20.22
C LEU A 166 -20.49 5.91 -19.17
N ARG A 167 -21.30 6.47 -18.26
CA ARG A 167 -22.08 5.69 -17.27
C ARG A 167 -23.09 4.78 -17.93
N GLU A 168 -23.84 5.30 -18.90
CA GLU A 168 -24.83 4.53 -19.68
C GLU A 168 -24.14 3.40 -20.45
N LYS A 169 -23.07 3.70 -21.19
CA LYS A 169 -22.27 2.70 -21.90
C LYS A 169 -21.77 1.57 -20.99
N LEU A 170 -21.26 1.93 -19.80
CA LEU A 170 -20.77 0.93 -18.87
C LEU A 170 -21.90 0.05 -18.31
N ALA A 171 -23.05 0.65 -17.98
CA ALA A 171 -24.21 -0.07 -17.46
C ALA A 171 -24.79 -1.06 -18.49
N GLU A 172 -24.79 -0.71 -19.80
CA GLU A 172 -25.18 -1.61 -20.87
C GLU A 172 -24.22 -2.78 -21.07
N LEU A 173 -22.93 -2.56 -20.81
CA LEU A 173 -21.89 -3.55 -21.07
C LEU A 173 -21.79 -4.63 -20.00
N ARG A 174 -22.01 -4.25 -18.73
CA ARG A 174 -21.84 -5.16 -17.58
C ARG A 174 -22.59 -4.68 -16.34
N PRO A 175 -23.02 -5.59 -15.45
CA PRO A 175 -23.57 -5.21 -14.15
C PRO A 175 -22.53 -4.41 -13.32
N ILE A 176 -22.98 -3.35 -12.66
CA ILE A 176 -22.17 -2.54 -11.78
C ILE A 176 -22.19 -3.16 -10.38
N THR A 177 -21.12 -3.86 -10.04
CA THR A 177 -20.96 -4.52 -8.73
C THR A 177 -20.38 -3.58 -7.66
N ASP A 178 -19.62 -2.56 -8.07
CA ASP A 178 -19.07 -1.53 -7.21
C ASP A 178 -19.56 -0.15 -7.65
N PRO A 179 -20.51 0.48 -6.92
CA PRO A 179 -21.03 1.80 -7.26
C PRO A 179 -19.94 2.90 -7.31
N SER A 180 -18.83 2.73 -6.60
CA SER A 180 -17.76 3.73 -6.60
C SER A 180 -17.09 3.90 -7.96
N VAL A 181 -17.21 2.93 -8.85
CA VAL A 181 -16.73 3.03 -10.24
C VAL A 181 -17.40 4.17 -10.97
N MET A 182 -18.68 4.44 -10.67
CA MET A 182 -19.49 5.48 -11.31
C MET A 182 -19.18 6.91 -10.82
N GLU A 183 -18.36 7.07 -9.77
CA GLU A 183 -18.09 8.38 -9.17
C GLU A 183 -17.03 9.20 -9.93
N SER A 184 -16.27 8.57 -10.83
CA SER A 184 -15.12 9.22 -11.47
C SER A 184 -15.00 8.79 -12.93
N LYS A 185 -14.91 9.77 -13.83
CA LYS A 185 -14.71 9.56 -15.28
C LYS A 185 -13.55 8.58 -15.54
N ARG A 186 -12.41 8.77 -14.88
CA ARG A 186 -11.26 7.88 -15.00
C ARG A 186 -11.57 6.43 -14.62
N ARG A 187 -12.37 6.20 -13.56
CA ARG A 187 -12.77 4.84 -13.15
C ARG A 187 -13.71 4.21 -14.14
N ILE A 188 -14.66 4.98 -14.68
CA ILE A 188 -15.60 4.52 -15.72
C ILE A 188 -14.84 4.15 -16.99
N ILE A 189 -13.92 5.00 -17.47
CA ILE A 189 -13.09 4.73 -18.63
C ILE A 189 -12.29 3.43 -18.42
N ARG A 190 -11.66 3.24 -17.26
CA ARG A 190 -10.95 1.98 -16.98
C ARG A 190 -11.87 0.77 -16.96
N ALA A 191 -13.09 0.91 -16.44
CA ALA A 191 -14.06 -0.18 -16.41
C ALA A 191 -14.57 -0.54 -17.82
N LEU A 192 -14.75 0.47 -18.69
CA LEU A 192 -15.09 0.30 -20.11
C LEU A 192 -13.95 -0.40 -20.86
N GLU A 193 -12.72 0.06 -20.70
CA GLU A 193 -11.53 -0.56 -21.28
C GLU A 193 -11.43 -2.05 -20.92
N VAL A 194 -11.64 -2.39 -19.65
CA VAL A 194 -11.68 -3.79 -19.19
C VAL A 194 -12.83 -4.56 -19.84
N ALA A 195 -14.04 -3.97 -19.89
CA ALA A 195 -15.20 -4.62 -20.46
C ALA A 195 -15.06 -4.88 -21.97
N PHE A 196 -14.50 -3.92 -22.72
CA PHE A 196 -14.21 -4.10 -24.14
C PHE A 196 -13.14 -5.14 -24.41
N TYR A 197 -12.09 -5.17 -23.60
CA TYR A 197 -11.04 -6.18 -23.70
C TYR A 197 -11.57 -7.57 -23.43
N GLU A 198 -12.33 -7.76 -22.34
CA GLU A 198 -12.93 -9.06 -21.97
C GLU A 198 -13.89 -9.62 -23.02
N ARG A 199 -14.56 -8.76 -23.78
CA ARG A 199 -15.41 -9.20 -24.92
C ARG A 199 -14.60 -9.82 -26.07
N LYS A 200 -13.39 -9.32 -26.27
CA LYS A 200 -12.51 -9.77 -27.37
C LYS A 200 -11.57 -10.91 -26.96
N HIS A 201 -11.26 -10.98 -25.66
CA HIS A 201 -10.26 -11.89 -25.11
C HIS A 201 -10.83 -12.65 -23.90
N PRO A 202 -10.90 -13.99 -23.94
CA PRO A 202 -11.26 -14.78 -22.75
C PRO A 202 -10.24 -14.54 -21.64
N VAL A 203 -10.64 -13.88 -20.57
CA VAL A 203 -9.76 -13.61 -19.43
C VAL A 203 -9.94 -14.71 -18.39
N ARG A 204 -8.89 -15.45 -18.08
CA ARG A 204 -8.87 -16.33 -16.92
C ARG A 204 -8.67 -15.46 -15.67
N ARG A 205 -9.67 -15.46 -14.81
CA ARG A 205 -9.60 -14.84 -13.49
C ARG A 205 -9.10 -15.88 -12.50
N THR A 206 -7.78 -16.02 -12.40
CA THR A 206 -7.15 -16.84 -11.37
C THR A 206 -6.64 -15.90 -10.29
N GLY A 207 -7.34 -15.83 -9.16
CA GLY A 207 -6.87 -15.09 -7.99
C GLY A 207 -6.25 -16.06 -7.01
N PHE A 208 -4.99 -15.84 -6.64
CA PHE A 208 -4.42 -16.41 -5.42
C PHE A 208 -5.04 -15.69 -4.23
N LEU A 209 -5.43 -16.44 -3.20
CA LEU A 209 -6.03 -15.90 -1.99
C LEU A 209 -5.54 -16.69 -0.79
N PRO A 210 -4.86 -16.06 0.16
CA PRO A 210 -4.78 -16.56 1.53
C PRO A 210 -6.21 -16.64 2.08
N LYS A 211 -6.64 -17.85 2.49
CA LYS A 211 -8.04 -18.08 2.86
C LYS A 211 -8.45 -17.37 4.13
N ASN A 212 -7.54 -17.34 5.11
CA ASN A 212 -7.79 -16.84 6.46
C ASN A 212 -6.69 -15.87 6.88
N THR A 213 -6.94 -14.58 6.69
CA THR A 213 -6.01 -13.53 7.13
C THR A 213 -6.36 -13.01 8.52
N TYR A 214 -5.40 -12.98 9.43
CA TYR A 214 -5.53 -12.34 10.73
C TYR A 214 -5.10 -10.86 10.62
N PHE A 215 -6.04 -9.93 10.80
CA PHE A 215 -5.77 -8.50 10.65
C PHE A 215 -5.48 -7.82 11.99
N ILE A 216 -4.35 -7.13 12.06
CA ILE A 216 -3.94 -6.28 13.17
C ILE A 216 -3.90 -4.85 12.67
N GLY A 217 -4.70 -3.97 13.26
CA GLY A 217 -4.72 -2.55 12.94
C GLY A 217 -3.89 -1.76 13.94
N THR A 218 -2.95 -0.92 13.47
CA THR A 218 -2.24 0.01 14.33
C THR A 218 -2.86 1.40 14.23
N ASP A 219 -3.28 1.98 15.36
CA ASP A 219 -3.79 3.35 15.39
C ASP A 219 -3.38 4.09 16.67
N VAL A 220 -3.35 5.40 16.56
CA VAL A 220 -3.13 6.35 17.65
C VAL A 220 -4.21 7.42 17.59
N SER A 221 -4.33 8.26 18.61
CA SER A 221 -5.31 9.37 18.59
C SER A 221 -5.11 10.25 17.35
N ARG A 222 -6.17 10.93 16.93
CA ARG A 222 -6.10 11.84 15.77
C ARG A 222 -5.04 12.91 15.98
N GLU A 223 -4.98 13.48 17.17
CA GLU A 223 -4.06 14.55 17.54
C GLU A 223 -2.62 14.06 17.50
N GLU A 224 -2.36 12.89 18.05
CA GLU A 224 -1.05 12.26 18.03
C GLU A 224 -0.60 11.92 16.60
N ARG A 225 -1.53 11.43 15.78
CA ARG A 225 -1.25 11.10 14.38
C ARG A 225 -0.89 12.35 13.56
N ILE A 226 -1.62 13.46 13.73
CA ILE A 226 -1.31 14.74 13.09
C ILE A 226 0.09 15.19 13.50
N ALA A 227 0.38 15.23 14.80
CA ALA A 227 1.68 15.66 15.31
C ALA A 227 2.84 14.76 14.79
N ARG A 228 2.61 13.45 14.69
CA ARG A 228 3.61 12.52 14.11
C ARG A 228 3.82 12.75 12.60
N ILE A 229 2.75 13.06 11.85
CA ILE A 229 2.83 13.38 10.41
C ILE A 229 3.65 14.65 10.20
N ASP A 230 3.34 15.73 10.94
CA ASP A 230 4.02 17.02 10.78
C ASP A 230 5.51 16.90 11.12
N ARG A 231 5.84 16.27 12.25
CA ARG A 231 7.23 16.02 12.63
C ARG A 231 7.98 15.20 11.59
N ARG A 232 7.39 14.09 11.11
CA ARG A 232 8.01 13.23 10.10
C ARG A 232 8.21 13.94 8.76
N LEU A 233 7.30 14.84 8.38
CA LEU A 233 7.47 15.67 7.19
C LEU A 233 8.69 16.58 7.34
N ASP A 234 8.83 17.28 8.47
CA ASP A 234 9.97 18.17 8.72
C ASP A 234 11.30 17.39 8.79
N GLU A 235 11.32 16.24 9.44
CA GLU A 235 12.47 15.33 9.48
C GLU A 235 12.90 14.92 8.06
N ARG A 236 12.00 14.48 7.20
CA ARG A 236 12.29 14.08 5.83
C ARG A 236 12.75 15.22 4.92
N LEU A 237 12.19 16.41 5.09
CA LEU A 237 12.68 17.60 4.39
C LEU A 237 14.13 17.91 4.79
N ALA A 238 14.47 17.75 6.07
CA ALA A 238 15.83 17.92 6.58
C ALA A 238 16.79 16.78 6.16
N GLU A 239 16.29 15.57 5.96
CA GLU A 239 17.05 14.39 5.51
C GLU A 239 17.39 14.43 4.01
N GLY A 240 16.84 15.36 3.23
CA GLY A 240 17.17 15.54 1.82
C GLY A 240 16.10 15.07 0.83
N MET A 241 14.82 15.08 1.21
CA MET A 241 13.72 14.71 0.31
C MET A 241 13.67 15.58 -0.96
N ILE A 242 14.08 16.86 -0.87
CA ILE A 242 14.15 17.74 -2.03
C ILE A 242 15.28 17.30 -2.96
N GLU A 243 16.42 16.96 -2.41
CA GLU A 243 17.59 16.47 -3.13
C GLU A 243 17.33 15.13 -3.80
N GLU A 244 16.57 14.24 -3.15
CA GLU A 244 16.10 12.97 -3.75
C GLU A 244 15.29 13.26 -5.02
N VAL A 245 14.31 14.17 -4.97
CA VAL A 245 13.48 14.53 -6.12
C VAL A 245 14.30 15.18 -7.25
N LYS A 246 15.23 16.09 -6.91
CA LYS A 246 16.15 16.66 -7.90
C LYS A 246 17.00 15.60 -8.58
N GLY A 247 17.58 14.69 -7.78
CA GLY A 247 18.38 13.59 -8.30
C GLY A 247 17.61 12.66 -9.23
N LEU A 248 16.33 12.38 -8.95
CA LEU A 248 15.47 11.60 -9.84
C LEU A 248 15.23 12.32 -11.18
N ILE A 249 14.99 13.63 -11.16
CA ILE A 249 14.84 14.45 -12.39
C ILE A 249 16.14 14.47 -13.17
N ASP A 250 17.28 14.70 -12.52
CA ASP A 250 18.60 14.74 -13.14
C ASP A 250 18.98 13.38 -13.78
N ASN A 251 18.49 12.29 -13.20
CA ASN A 251 18.62 10.93 -13.73
C ASN A 251 17.56 10.58 -14.80
N GLY A 252 16.77 11.54 -15.27
CA GLY A 252 15.89 11.40 -16.42
C GLY A 252 14.46 10.95 -16.11
N VAL A 253 14.06 10.89 -14.84
CA VAL A 253 12.66 10.64 -14.49
C VAL A 253 11.82 11.87 -14.83
N ALA A 254 10.79 11.71 -15.66
CA ALA A 254 9.95 12.81 -16.07
C ALA A 254 9.19 13.42 -14.87
N PRO A 255 9.15 14.76 -14.73
CA PRO A 255 8.39 15.41 -13.66
C PRO A 255 6.91 14.99 -13.58
N ALA A 256 6.29 14.69 -14.73
CA ALA A 256 4.92 14.20 -14.79
C ALA A 256 4.75 12.82 -14.10
N ASP A 257 5.75 11.94 -14.20
CA ASP A 257 5.73 10.65 -13.51
C ASP A 257 5.96 10.83 -12.01
N LEU A 258 6.87 11.70 -11.60
CA LEU A 258 7.06 12.03 -10.18
C LEU A 258 5.78 12.58 -9.55
N MET A 259 5.07 13.49 -10.23
CA MET A 259 3.78 14.00 -9.76
C MET A 259 2.70 12.91 -9.65
N TYR A 260 2.84 11.78 -10.34
CA TYR A 260 1.93 10.63 -10.27
C TYR A 260 2.23 9.74 -9.05
N TYR A 261 3.48 9.64 -8.58
CA TYR A 261 3.89 8.65 -7.58
C TYR A 261 3.42 8.91 -6.14
N GLY A 262 2.87 10.05 -5.84
CA GLY A 262 2.33 10.32 -4.51
C GLY A 262 2.42 11.77 -4.10
N LEU A 263 2.04 12.03 -2.86
CA LEU A 263 1.89 13.39 -2.37
C LEU A 263 3.24 14.08 -2.25
N GLU A 264 4.22 13.42 -1.65
CA GLU A 264 5.55 13.94 -1.41
C GLU A 264 6.22 14.32 -2.74
N TYR A 265 6.28 13.39 -3.68
CA TYR A 265 6.87 13.62 -4.99
C TYR A 265 6.11 14.68 -5.78
N LYS A 266 4.77 14.70 -5.70
CA LYS A 266 3.96 15.69 -6.38
C LYS A 266 4.30 17.13 -5.95
N PHE A 267 4.26 17.38 -4.65
CA PHE A 267 4.44 18.75 -4.15
C PHE A 267 5.91 19.19 -4.16
N VAL A 268 6.84 18.27 -3.88
CA VAL A 268 8.28 18.58 -3.94
C VAL A 268 8.71 18.81 -5.39
N THR A 269 8.20 18.05 -6.38
CA THR A 269 8.46 18.34 -7.80
C THR A 269 7.94 19.72 -8.20
N GLN A 270 6.74 20.12 -7.76
CA GLN A 270 6.23 21.47 -8.03
C GLN A 270 7.12 22.57 -7.43
N TYR A 271 7.68 22.35 -6.25
CA TYR A 271 8.66 23.25 -5.65
C TYR A 271 9.97 23.30 -6.48
N VAL A 272 10.51 22.16 -6.86
CA VAL A 272 11.75 22.05 -7.65
C VAL A 272 11.61 22.74 -9.02
N LEU A 273 10.40 22.69 -9.61
CA LEU A 273 10.07 23.37 -10.87
C LEU A 273 9.74 24.86 -10.68
N GLY A 274 9.80 25.41 -9.47
CA GLY A 274 9.49 26.81 -9.19
C GLY A 274 8.01 27.19 -9.29
N ILE A 275 7.11 26.21 -9.29
CA ILE A 275 5.65 26.41 -9.32
C ILE A 275 5.14 26.83 -7.93
N LEU A 276 5.73 26.30 -6.87
CA LEU A 276 5.41 26.60 -5.47
C LEU A 276 6.63 27.17 -4.76
N SER A 277 6.42 28.06 -3.82
CA SER A 277 7.42 28.39 -2.79
C SER A 277 7.60 27.23 -1.81
N PHE A 278 8.68 27.25 -1.02
CA PHE A 278 8.92 26.23 0.01
C PHE A 278 7.79 26.16 1.05
N ASP A 279 7.32 27.32 1.52
CA ASP A 279 6.26 27.39 2.54
C ASP A 279 4.92 26.89 2.00
N GLU A 280 4.59 27.22 0.75
CA GLU A 280 3.41 26.70 0.07
C GLU A 280 3.49 25.18 -0.11
N MET A 281 4.61 24.68 -0.60
CA MET A 281 4.85 23.24 -0.78
C MET A 281 4.68 22.49 0.54
N ARG A 282 5.36 22.94 1.61
CA ARG A 282 5.28 22.30 2.93
C ARG A 282 3.85 22.29 3.47
N THR A 283 3.15 23.42 3.38
CA THR A 283 1.77 23.55 3.89
C THR A 283 0.79 22.68 3.12
N LEU A 284 0.86 22.70 1.79
CA LEU A 284 -0.01 21.90 0.93
C LEU A 284 0.25 20.40 1.10
N LEU A 285 1.52 20.01 1.22
CA LEU A 285 1.92 18.63 1.44
C LEU A 285 1.44 18.12 2.81
N ALA A 286 1.64 18.87 3.88
CA ALA A 286 1.14 18.50 5.22
C ALA A 286 -0.37 18.27 5.21
N ASN A 287 -1.14 19.20 4.64
CA ASN A 287 -2.58 19.09 4.51
C ASN A 287 -2.99 17.86 3.68
N ALA A 288 -2.28 17.59 2.59
CA ALA A 288 -2.55 16.44 1.73
C ALA A 288 -2.29 15.10 2.45
N ILE A 289 -1.22 15.01 3.26
CA ILE A 289 -0.91 13.83 4.07
C ILE A 289 -1.97 13.63 5.16
N HIS A 290 -2.43 14.69 5.85
CA HIS A 290 -3.52 14.59 6.81
C HIS A 290 -4.80 14.03 6.17
N GLN A 291 -5.17 14.53 4.99
CA GLN A 291 -6.33 14.01 4.24
C GLN A 291 -6.12 12.56 3.76
N PHE A 292 -4.90 12.21 3.37
CA PHE A 292 -4.56 10.84 2.98
C PHE A 292 -4.71 9.88 4.16
N SER A 293 -4.18 10.24 5.32
CA SER A 293 -4.33 9.46 6.55
C SER A 293 -5.81 9.25 6.94
N LYS A 294 -6.66 10.28 6.78
CA LYS A 294 -8.11 10.17 6.99
C LYS A 294 -8.74 9.18 5.99
N ARG A 295 -8.35 9.23 4.70
CA ARG A 295 -8.85 8.30 3.68
C ARG A 295 -8.44 6.85 3.98
N GLN A 296 -7.20 6.61 4.45
CA GLN A 296 -6.77 5.27 4.86
C GLN A 296 -7.67 4.72 5.97
N MET A 297 -7.93 5.49 7.02
CA MET A 297 -8.85 5.07 8.10
C MET A 297 -10.28 4.84 7.61
N THR A 298 -10.77 5.67 6.68
CA THR A 298 -12.09 5.46 6.06
C THR A 298 -12.14 4.14 5.30
N TRP A 299 -11.05 3.77 4.62
CA TRP A 299 -10.92 2.49 3.92
C TRP A 299 -10.96 1.32 4.89
N PHE A 300 -10.15 1.33 5.94
CA PHE A 300 -10.12 0.24 6.93
C PHE A 300 -11.45 0.06 7.65
N ARG A 301 -12.11 1.14 8.03
CA ARG A 301 -13.48 1.09 8.55
C ARG A 301 -14.49 0.56 7.51
N GLY A 302 -14.22 0.80 6.24
CA GLY A 302 -14.96 0.19 5.13
C GLY A 302 -14.79 -1.33 5.08
N MET A 303 -13.58 -1.84 5.29
CA MET A 303 -13.31 -3.28 5.39
C MET A 303 -14.09 -3.90 6.56
N GLU A 304 -14.07 -3.26 7.73
CA GLU A 304 -14.86 -3.72 8.90
C GLU A 304 -16.36 -3.78 8.60
N ARG A 305 -16.91 -2.76 7.95
CA ARG A 305 -18.34 -2.76 7.55
C ARG A 305 -18.68 -3.89 6.55
N ARG A 306 -17.70 -4.36 5.78
CA ARG A 306 -17.83 -5.51 4.87
C ARG A 306 -17.55 -6.85 5.54
N GLY A 307 -17.35 -6.88 6.87
CA GLY A 307 -17.21 -8.09 7.67
C GLY A 307 -15.77 -8.48 8.01
N THR A 308 -14.76 -7.70 7.63
CA THR A 308 -13.37 -7.95 8.04
C THR A 308 -13.20 -7.63 9.52
N VAL A 309 -12.71 -8.58 10.31
CA VAL A 309 -12.37 -8.35 11.72
C VAL A 309 -10.96 -7.78 11.81
N ILE A 310 -10.81 -6.56 12.32
CA ILE A 310 -9.51 -5.91 12.53
C ILE A 310 -9.28 -5.73 14.03
N HIS A 311 -8.20 -6.31 14.55
CA HIS A 311 -7.79 -6.19 15.95
C HIS A 311 -6.94 -4.93 16.12
N TRP A 312 -7.57 -3.83 16.56
CA TRP A 312 -6.88 -2.56 16.73
C TRP A 312 -6.01 -2.53 17.98
N VAL A 313 -4.77 -2.10 17.80
CA VAL A 313 -3.79 -1.95 18.88
C VAL A 313 -3.15 -0.56 18.85
N LYS A 314 -2.69 -0.10 20.00
CA LYS A 314 -1.87 1.10 20.12
C LYS A 314 -0.39 0.68 20.08
N PRO A 315 0.38 1.03 19.01
CA PRO A 315 1.78 0.63 18.84
C PRO A 315 2.73 1.44 19.72
#